data_6fc70d8b9229437dfd04a45b30427c46
#
_entry.id   6fc70d8b9229437dfd04a45b30427c46
#
_cell.length_a   1.000
_cell.length_b   1.000
_cell.length_c   1.000
_cell.angle_alpha   90.00
_cell.angle_beta   90.00
_cell.angle_gamma   90.00
#
_symmetry.space_group_name_H-M   'P 1'
#
loop_
_entity.id
_entity.type
_entity.pdbx_description
1 polymer ?
#
loop_
_entity_poly.entity_id
_entity_poly.type
_entity_poly.pdbx_seq_one_letter_code
_entity_poly.pdbx_strand_id
1 'polypeptide(L)'
;AIFKTTIFKDISGSVGNVTSYKVGKTQIARGKPGFVKDAQTPEQLKQRARLSLITKLRRRFLKVLSVGYCSPSGKVCANCFTRDNIHKVNAEDTENPTVDLLTLSLSGGGLRLPLIEAKVDKEKRRVSFQWQQQPLMPSMAKEDRLMGVIHEREEKKSRLVELGTRGTNGEKEW
;
A
#
# COMPACT_ATOMS: atom_id res chain seq x y z
N ALA A 1 -25.41 -16.76 -7.70
CA ALA A 1 -26.32 -17.42 -6.76
C ALA A 1 -25.58 -17.72 -5.44
N ILE A 2 -26.26 -17.56 -4.32
CA ILE A 2 -25.76 -17.92 -2.99
C ILE A 2 -26.36 -19.28 -2.65
N PHE A 3 -25.51 -20.27 -2.47
CA PHE A 3 -25.95 -21.63 -2.13
C PHE A 3 -25.74 -21.89 -0.63
N LYS A 4 -26.81 -22.31 0.04
CA LYS A 4 -26.78 -22.78 1.44
C LYS A 4 -26.83 -24.31 1.55
N THR A 5 -26.45 -25.04 0.49
CA THR A 5 -26.55 -26.50 0.47
C THR A 5 -25.23 -27.16 0.86
N THR A 6 -25.35 -28.32 1.52
CA THR A 6 -24.24 -29.12 2.04
C THR A 6 -23.31 -29.64 0.93
N ILE A 7 -23.84 -29.84 -0.29
CA ILE A 7 -23.11 -30.40 -1.44
C ILE A 7 -22.00 -29.46 -1.96
N PHE A 8 -22.16 -28.14 -1.85
CA PHE A 8 -21.20 -27.15 -2.33
C PHE A 8 -20.43 -26.44 -1.21
N LYS A 9 -20.46 -27.00 0.00
CA LYS A 9 -19.76 -26.43 1.15
C LYS A 9 -18.25 -26.59 0.97
N ASP A 10 -17.54 -25.47 1.14
CA ASP A 10 -16.06 -25.38 1.08
C ASP A 10 -15.41 -25.75 -0.27
N ILE A 11 -16.17 -25.77 -1.35
CA ILE A 11 -15.61 -25.98 -2.70
C ILE A 11 -15.04 -24.65 -3.22
N SER A 12 -13.78 -24.68 -3.67
CA SER A 12 -13.13 -23.57 -4.35
C SER A 12 -12.53 -24.06 -5.66
N GLY A 13 -12.85 -23.38 -6.75
CA GLY A 13 -12.38 -23.74 -8.08
C GLY A 13 -13.43 -23.63 -9.16
N SER A 14 -13.11 -24.16 -10.33
CA SER A 14 -13.99 -24.15 -11.50
C SER A 14 -14.33 -25.56 -11.95
N VAL A 15 -15.60 -25.83 -12.15
CA VAL A 15 -16.09 -27.09 -12.71
C VAL A 15 -17.01 -26.74 -13.88
N GLY A 16 -16.63 -27.14 -15.09
CA GLY A 16 -17.37 -26.79 -16.30
C GLY A 16 -17.56 -25.28 -16.43
N ASN A 17 -18.79 -24.83 -16.57
CA ASN A 17 -19.16 -23.41 -16.69
C ASN A 17 -19.38 -22.69 -15.35
N VAL A 18 -19.14 -23.34 -14.22
CA VAL A 18 -19.36 -22.76 -12.89
C VAL A 18 -18.06 -22.56 -12.17
N THR A 19 -17.87 -21.38 -11.57
CA THR A 19 -16.78 -21.09 -10.63
C THR A 19 -17.36 -20.88 -9.25
N SER A 20 -16.85 -21.63 -8.28
CA SER A 20 -17.22 -21.54 -6.87
C SER A 20 -16.06 -20.99 -6.04
N TYR A 21 -16.36 -20.08 -5.11
CA TYR A 21 -15.36 -19.51 -4.19
C TYR A 21 -16.05 -19.05 -2.89
N LYS A 22 -15.24 -18.89 -1.84
CA LYS A 22 -15.71 -18.50 -0.51
C LYS A 22 -15.32 -17.06 -0.21
N VAL A 23 -16.27 -16.27 0.28
CA VAL A 23 -16.04 -14.92 0.76
C VAL A 23 -16.47 -14.86 2.22
N GLY A 24 -15.50 -14.85 3.13
CA GLY A 24 -15.77 -14.99 4.56
C GLY A 24 -16.46 -16.31 4.88
N LYS A 25 -17.68 -16.25 5.42
CA LYS A 25 -18.52 -17.43 5.73
C LYS A 25 -19.48 -17.84 4.61
N THR A 26 -19.52 -17.08 3.49
CA THR A 26 -20.48 -17.26 2.41
C THR A 26 -19.84 -17.98 1.24
N GLN A 27 -20.47 -19.06 0.80
CA GLN A 27 -20.11 -19.78 -0.42
C GLN A 27 -20.83 -19.13 -1.62
N ILE A 28 -20.09 -18.78 -2.65
CA ILE A 28 -20.61 -18.14 -3.85
C ILE A 28 -20.29 -19.02 -5.06
N ALA A 29 -21.26 -19.26 -5.90
CA ALA A 29 -21.05 -19.86 -7.19
C ALA A 29 -21.61 -18.95 -8.29
N ARG A 30 -20.86 -18.80 -9.37
CA ARG A 30 -21.24 -18.00 -10.54
C ARG A 30 -20.92 -18.74 -11.83
N GLY A 31 -21.74 -18.53 -12.84
CA GLY A 31 -21.40 -18.94 -14.20
C GLY A 31 -20.14 -18.23 -14.69
N LYS A 32 -19.28 -18.92 -15.41
CA LYS A 32 -18.18 -18.26 -16.12
C LYS A 32 -18.76 -17.33 -17.17
N PRO A 33 -18.26 -16.09 -17.29
CA PRO A 33 -18.61 -15.27 -18.43
C PRO A 33 -18.14 -15.98 -19.70
N GLY A 34 -18.92 -15.89 -20.76
CA GLY A 34 -18.50 -16.31 -22.10
C GLY A 34 -17.33 -15.47 -22.59
N PHE A 35 -17.00 -15.54 -23.84
CA PHE A 35 -15.96 -14.69 -24.43
C PHE A 35 -16.35 -13.22 -24.27
N VAL A 36 -15.52 -12.48 -23.54
CA VAL A 36 -15.67 -11.04 -23.39
C VAL A 36 -14.58 -10.38 -24.21
N LYS A 37 -14.99 -9.63 -25.26
CA LYS A 37 -14.04 -8.85 -26.05
C LYS A 37 -13.46 -7.74 -25.19
N ASP A 38 -12.13 -7.67 -25.10
CA ASP A 38 -11.45 -6.57 -24.44
C ASP A 38 -11.49 -5.34 -25.36
N ALA A 39 -12.20 -4.32 -24.95
CA ALA A 39 -12.39 -3.11 -25.77
C ALA A 39 -11.12 -2.27 -25.89
N GLN A 40 -10.16 -2.42 -24.96
CA GLN A 40 -8.89 -1.69 -24.92
C GLN A 40 -9.05 -0.17 -25.14
N THR A 41 -10.06 0.40 -24.50
CA THR A 41 -10.26 1.85 -24.60
C THR A 41 -9.08 2.59 -23.98
N PRO A 42 -8.75 3.82 -24.43
CA PRO A 42 -7.64 4.60 -23.85
C PRO A 42 -7.71 4.72 -22.33
N GLU A 43 -8.91 4.91 -21.77
CA GLU A 43 -9.11 5.00 -20.32
C GLU A 43 -8.82 3.66 -19.60
N GLN A 44 -9.21 2.55 -20.22
CA GLN A 44 -8.89 1.22 -19.67
C GLN A 44 -7.38 0.97 -19.68
N LEU A 45 -6.68 1.37 -20.73
CA LEU A 45 -5.23 1.24 -20.83
C LEU A 45 -4.54 2.10 -19.78
N LYS A 46 -4.94 3.37 -19.61
CA LYS A 46 -4.45 4.26 -18.55
C LYS A 46 -4.66 3.64 -17.16
N GLN A 47 -5.85 3.13 -16.88
CA GLN A 47 -6.15 2.51 -15.57
C GLN A 47 -5.33 1.24 -15.33
N ARG A 48 -5.09 0.42 -16.35
CA ARG A 48 -4.21 -0.75 -16.27
C ARG A 48 -2.76 -0.35 -15.98
N ALA A 49 -2.27 0.70 -16.65
CA ALA A 49 -0.93 1.24 -16.43
C ALA A 49 -0.76 1.74 -14.99
N ARG A 50 -1.73 2.52 -14.47
CA ARG A 50 -1.76 2.96 -13.06
C ARG A 50 -1.69 1.79 -12.09
N LEU A 51 -2.56 0.80 -12.26
CA LEU A 51 -2.62 -0.37 -11.38
C LEU A 51 -1.33 -1.21 -11.46
N SER A 52 -0.75 -1.35 -12.65
CA SER A 52 0.52 -2.05 -12.84
C SER A 52 1.64 -1.40 -12.05
N LEU A 53 1.84 -0.08 -12.17
CA LEU A 53 2.87 0.65 -11.44
C LEU A 53 2.67 0.57 -9.93
N ILE A 54 1.46 0.84 -9.43
CA ILE A 54 1.14 0.75 -8.00
C ILE A 54 1.39 -0.66 -7.45
N THR A 55 1.06 -1.69 -8.21
CA THR A 55 1.32 -3.08 -7.79
C THR A 55 2.83 -3.38 -7.69
N LYS A 56 3.63 -2.86 -8.62
CA LYS A 56 5.10 -2.97 -8.55
C LYS A 56 5.66 -2.25 -7.32
N LEU A 57 5.20 -1.02 -7.04
CA LEU A 57 5.61 -0.25 -5.86
C LEU A 57 5.18 -0.91 -4.56
N ARG A 58 3.95 -1.43 -4.49
CA ARG A 58 3.47 -2.17 -3.33
C ARG A 58 4.40 -3.31 -2.92
N ARG A 59 4.92 -4.06 -3.90
CA ARG A 59 5.87 -5.15 -3.62
C ARG A 59 7.17 -4.64 -3.00
N ARG A 60 7.65 -3.46 -3.43
CA ARG A 60 8.87 -2.84 -2.90
C ARG A 60 8.69 -2.33 -1.47
N PHE A 61 7.49 -1.82 -1.14
CA PHE A 61 7.18 -1.26 0.17
C PHE A 61 6.49 -2.25 1.12
N LEU A 62 6.41 -3.55 0.81
CA LEU A 62 5.59 -4.51 1.55
C LEU A 62 5.85 -4.50 3.07
N LYS A 63 7.12 -4.48 3.49
CA LYS A 63 7.51 -4.41 4.92
C LYS A 63 7.08 -3.11 5.59
N VAL A 64 7.14 -1.99 4.87
CA VAL A 64 6.72 -0.69 5.35
C VAL A 64 5.20 -0.65 5.51
N LEU A 65 4.47 -1.15 4.52
CA LEU A 65 3.01 -1.15 4.50
C LEU A 65 2.40 -2.02 5.61
N SER A 66 3.07 -3.10 6.01
CA SER A 66 2.60 -3.95 7.12
C SER A 66 2.62 -3.22 8.47
N VAL A 67 3.47 -2.21 8.62
CA VAL A 67 3.52 -1.34 9.81
C VAL A 67 2.64 -0.11 9.63
N GLY A 68 2.73 0.53 8.47
CA GLY A 68 2.04 1.81 8.21
C GLY A 68 0.51 1.68 8.08
N TYR A 69 0.03 0.55 7.59
CA TYR A 69 -1.41 0.23 7.55
C TYR A 69 -1.67 -0.91 8.54
N CYS A 70 -1.73 -0.61 9.82
CA CYS A 70 -2.01 -1.60 10.87
C CYS A 70 -3.30 -2.37 10.60
N SER A 71 -3.18 -3.54 10.01
CA SER A 71 -4.30 -4.44 9.77
C SER A 71 -3.87 -5.87 10.09
N PRO A 72 -4.70 -6.64 10.79
CA PRO A 72 -4.44 -8.06 11.06
C PRO A 72 -4.40 -8.91 9.77
N SER A 73 -4.81 -8.36 8.65
CA SER A 73 -4.79 -9.03 7.35
C SER A 73 -3.90 -8.27 6.36
N GLY A 74 -2.79 -8.85 5.92
CA GLY A 74 -1.89 -8.27 4.93
C GLY A 74 -2.55 -7.87 3.59
N LYS A 75 -3.70 -8.48 3.26
CA LYS A 75 -4.49 -8.12 2.08
C LYS A 75 -5.13 -6.74 2.21
N VAL A 76 -5.53 -6.37 3.40
CA VAL A 76 -6.13 -5.05 3.68
C VAL A 76 -5.09 -3.94 3.51
N CYS A 77 -3.87 -4.13 4.03
CA CYS A 77 -2.78 -3.17 3.85
C CYS A 77 -2.49 -2.89 2.37
N ALA A 78 -2.47 -3.94 1.56
CA ALA A 78 -2.24 -3.83 0.13
C ALA A 78 -3.33 -3.03 -0.60
N ASN A 79 -4.58 -3.24 -0.24
CA ASN A 79 -5.72 -2.55 -0.85
C ASN A 79 -5.78 -1.08 -0.41
N CYS A 80 -5.48 -0.78 0.86
CA CYS A 80 -5.40 0.59 1.37
C CYS A 80 -4.33 1.38 0.63
N PHE A 81 -3.12 0.83 0.48
CA PHE A 81 -2.07 1.48 -0.29
C PHE A 81 -2.48 1.77 -1.74
N THR A 82 -3.12 0.80 -2.40
CA THR A 82 -3.60 0.98 -3.77
C THR A 82 -4.66 2.08 -3.85
N ARG A 83 -5.66 2.08 -2.95
CA ARG A 83 -6.71 3.08 -2.88
C ARG A 83 -6.15 4.50 -2.72
N ASP A 84 -5.19 4.67 -1.81
CA ASP A 84 -4.69 5.98 -1.41
C ASP A 84 -3.68 6.56 -2.42
N ASN A 85 -3.14 5.74 -3.33
CA ASN A 85 -2.07 6.18 -4.23
C ASN A 85 -2.35 6.03 -5.73
N ILE A 86 -3.38 5.28 -6.14
CA ILE A 86 -3.62 5.01 -7.57
C ILE A 86 -3.87 6.29 -8.39
N HIS A 87 -4.51 7.29 -7.78
CA HIS A 87 -4.81 8.57 -8.43
C HIS A 87 -3.60 9.51 -8.55
N LYS A 88 -2.51 9.23 -7.81
CA LYS A 88 -1.26 10.00 -7.86
C LYS A 88 -0.36 9.58 -9.03
N VAL A 89 -0.72 8.50 -9.70
CA VAL A 89 0.04 8.01 -10.86
C VAL A 89 -0.38 8.75 -12.11
N ASN A 90 0.62 9.36 -12.76
CA ASN A 90 0.46 9.87 -14.11
C ASN A 90 0.61 8.71 -15.11
N ALA A 91 -0.40 8.46 -15.92
CA ALA A 91 -0.45 7.43 -16.93
C ALA A 91 -0.90 7.99 -18.29
N GLU A 92 -0.52 9.23 -18.62
CA GLU A 92 -0.73 9.79 -19.95
C GLU A 92 0.07 8.97 -20.97
N ASP A 93 1.32 8.64 -20.62
CA ASP A 93 2.07 7.58 -21.30
C ASP A 93 1.75 6.24 -20.61
N THR A 94 1.00 5.38 -21.32
CA THR A 94 0.58 4.08 -20.79
C THR A 94 1.70 3.05 -20.75
N GLU A 95 2.76 3.24 -21.53
CA GLU A 95 3.93 2.37 -21.53
C GLU A 95 4.87 2.69 -20.37
N ASN A 96 5.03 3.99 -20.04
CA ASN A 96 5.93 4.48 -19.01
C ASN A 96 5.19 5.33 -17.96
N PRO A 97 4.26 4.75 -17.20
CA PRO A 97 3.57 5.49 -16.16
C PRO A 97 4.55 5.93 -15.07
N THR A 98 4.38 7.16 -14.57
CA THR A 98 5.25 7.76 -13.57
C THR A 98 4.51 8.13 -12.30
N VAL A 99 5.24 8.21 -11.19
CA VAL A 99 4.72 8.71 -9.91
C VAL A 99 5.86 9.34 -9.12
N ASP A 100 5.55 10.44 -8.44
CA ASP A 100 6.48 11.00 -7.47
C ASP A 100 6.43 10.17 -6.17
N LEU A 101 7.57 9.57 -5.83
CA LEU A 101 7.68 8.72 -4.64
C LEU A 101 7.49 9.51 -3.34
N LEU A 102 7.78 10.82 -3.32
CA LEU A 102 7.62 11.67 -2.14
C LEU A 102 6.15 11.94 -1.81
N THR A 103 5.27 11.87 -2.79
CA THR A 103 3.84 12.08 -2.60
C THR A 103 3.10 10.84 -2.12
N LEU A 104 3.73 9.66 -2.13
CA LEU A 104 3.08 8.41 -1.77
C LEU A 104 2.69 8.36 -0.29
N SER A 105 1.45 7.96 -0.04
CA SER A 105 0.99 7.61 1.30
C SER A 105 1.42 6.20 1.64
N LEU A 106 2.31 6.05 2.62
CA LEU A 106 2.84 4.76 3.09
C LEU A 106 2.18 4.29 4.37
N SER A 107 1.32 5.12 4.96
CA SER A 107 0.57 4.81 6.16
C SER A 107 -0.84 5.36 6.06
N GLY A 108 -1.75 4.81 6.84
CA GLY A 108 -3.13 5.29 6.98
C GLY A 108 -3.56 5.31 8.43
N GLY A 109 -4.41 6.27 8.79
CA GLY A 109 -4.93 6.41 10.15
C GLY A 109 -5.31 7.84 10.45
N GLY A 110 -5.84 8.08 11.65
CA GLY A 110 -6.26 9.40 12.14
C GLY A 110 -5.18 10.18 12.88
N LEU A 111 -3.97 9.64 13.01
CA LEU A 111 -2.89 10.34 13.69
C LEU A 111 -2.30 11.44 12.80
N ARG A 112 -2.09 12.61 13.38
CA ARG A 112 -1.40 13.70 12.70
C ARG A 112 0.04 13.29 12.40
N LEU A 113 0.52 13.63 11.20
CA LEU A 113 1.91 13.42 10.82
C LEU A 113 2.85 14.18 11.77
N PRO A 114 3.94 13.55 12.19
CA PRO A 114 4.95 14.21 13.00
C PRO A 114 5.70 15.29 12.19
N LEU A 115 6.23 16.30 12.88
CA LEU A 115 7.17 17.27 12.29
C LEU A 115 8.54 16.61 12.24
N ILE A 116 8.86 16.04 11.11
CA ILE A 116 10.15 15.41 10.83
C ILE A 116 10.75 16.05 9.59
N GLU A 117 11.98 16.50 9.71
CA GLU A 117 12.80 16.90 8.58
C GLU A 117 13.76 15.78 8.23
N ALA A 118 13.88 15.48 6.94
CA ALA A 118 14.82 14.51 6.42
C ALA A 118 15.78 15.19 5.45
N LYS A 119 17.08 15.03 5.66
CA LYS A 119 18.13 15.53 4.77
C LYS A 119 18.93 14.37 4.22
N VAL A 120 19.22 14.39 2.93
CA VAL A 120 19.99 13.36 2.24
C VAL A 120 21.32 13.96 1.79
N ASP A 121 22.40 13.45 2.33
CA ASP A 121 23.75 13.74 1.87
C ASP A 121 24.18 12.64 0.89
N LYS A 122 24.20 13.01 -0.40
CA LYS A 122 24.53 12.08 -1.48
C LYS A 122 26.02 11.73 -1.52
N GLU A 123 26.90 12.66 -1.10
CA GLU A 123 28.35 12.45 -1.11
C GLU A 123 28.75 11.46 -0.04
N LYS A 124 28.20 11.62 1.15
CA LYS A 124 28.46 10.73 2.29
C LYS A 124 27.56 9.51 2.34
N ARG A 125 26.58 9.40 1.42
CA ARG A 125 25.53 8.36 1.41
C ARG A 125 24.82 8.22 2.75
N ARG A 126 24.50 9.36 3.38
CA ARG A 126 23.83 9.41 4.69
C ARG A 126 22.48 10.08 4.58
N VAL A 127 21.58 9.66 5.45
CA VAL A 127 20.26 10.27 5.62
C VAL A 127 20.15 10.68 7.09
N SER A 128 19.94 11.96 7.35
CA SER A 128 19.67 12.47 8.70
C SER A 128 18.20 12.81 8.85
N PHE A 129 17.65 12.42 9.98
CA PHE A 129 16.28 12.74 10.39
C PHE A 129 16.34 13.59 11.65
N GLN A 130 15.63 14.71 11.66
CA GLN A 130 15.44 15.56 12.83
C GLN A 130 13.96 15.67 13.12
N TRP A 131 13.55 15.52 14.37
CA TRP A 131 12.16 15.65 14.77
C TRP A 131 12.02 16.47 16.03
N GLN A 132 10.88 17.15 16.13
CA GLN A 132 10.54 18.00 17.26
C GLN A 132 9.29 17.45 17.96
N GLN A 133 9.29 17.62 19.30
CA GLN A 133 8.12 17.32 20.10
C GLN A 133 6.94 18.17 19.64
N GLN A 134 5.79 17.56 19.54
CA GLN A 134 4.55 18.21 19.14
C GLN A 134 3.53 18.23 20.27
N PRO A 135 2.63 19.24 20.27
CA PRO A 135 1.46 19.19 21.12
C PRO A 135 0.65 17.91 20.85
N LEU A 136 0.32 17.19 21.90
CA LEU A 136 -0.44 15.95 21.81
C LEU A 136 -1.92 16.26 21.62
N MET A 137 -2.54 15.59 20.66
CA MET A 137 -4.00 15.55 20.50
C MET A 137 -4.56 14.36 21.30
N PRO A 138 -5.87 14.32 21.60
CA PRO A 138 -6.48 13.26 22.40
C PRO A 138 -6.23 11.81 21.90
N SER A 139 -5.95 11.66 20.60
CA SER A 139 -5.66 10.36 19.96
C SER A 139 -4.16 10.01 19.89
N MET A 140 -3.28 10.84 20.45
CA MET A 140 -1.82 10.70 20.37
C MET A 140 -1.23 10.41 21.74
N ALA A 141 -0.25 9.51 21.80
CA ALA A 141 0.54 9.24 22.99
C ALA A 141 1.98 9.72 22.84
N LYS A 142 2.63 10.04 23.97
CA LYS A 142 4.07 10.42 23.98
C LYS A 142 4.95 9.27 23.51
N GLU A 143 4.50 8.06 23.76
CA GLU A 143 5.15 6.79 23.46
C GLU A 143 4.97 6.35 22.02
N ASP A 144 4.15 7.07 21.21
CA ASP A 144 3.97 6.78 19.79
C ASP A 144 5.32 6.76 19.08
N ARG A 145 5.66 5.63 18.48
CA ARG A 145 6.93 5.44 17.77
C ARG A 145 6.93 6.19 16.43
N LEU A 146 8.00 6.93 16.20
CA LEU A 146 8.25 7.61 14.95
C LEU A 146 9.06 6.69 14.04
N MET A 147 8.57 6.51 12.81
CA MET A 147 9.20 5.63 11.83
C MET A 147 9.55 6.42 10.58
N GLY A 148 10.78 6.27 10.12
CA GLY A 148 11.27 6.77 8.84
C GLY A 148 11.30 5.67 7.78
N VAL A 149 11.16 6.05 6.52
CA VAL A 149 11.30 5.14 5.38
C VAL A 149 12.39 5.65 4.46
N ILE A 150 13.40 4.82 4.25
CA ILE A 150 14.47 5.09 3.29
C ILE A 150 14.25 4.19 2.07
N HIS A 151 14.13 4.79 0.89
CA HIS A 151 14.02 4.06 -0.36
C HIS A 151 15.23 4.30 -1.25
N GLU A 152 15.96 3.25 -1.52
CA GLU A 152 17.11 3.24 -2.42
C GLU A 152 16.63 2.95 -3.84
N ARG A 153 16.83 3.92 -4.74
CA ARG A 153 16.32 3.84 -6.11
C ARG A 153 17.03 2.78 -6.95
N GLU A 154 18.34 2.66 -6.80
CA GLU A 154 19.17 1.74 -7.59
C GLU A 154 18.86 0.29 -7.24
N GLU A 155 18.93 -0.07 -5.98
CA GLU A 155 18.62 -1.42 -5.51
C GLU A 155 17.11 -1.71 -5.41
N LYS A 156 16.26 -0.69 -5.57
CA LYS A 156 14.79 -0.78 -5.45
C LYS A 156 14.36 -1.37 -4.10
N LYS A 157 15.17 -1.18 -3.06
CA LYS A 157 14.92 -1.65 -1.69
C LYS A 157 14.37 -0.54 -0.82
N SER A 158 13.47 -0.91 0.09
CA SER A 158 12.93 -0.01 1.11
C SER A 158 13.28 -0.54 2.47
N ARG A 159 13.74 0.35 3.34
CA ARG A 159 14.08 0.06 4.73
C ARG A 159 13.20 0.90 5.65
N LEU A 160 12.72 0.29 6.71
CA LEU A 160 12.00 0.96 7.79
C LEU A 160 13.00 1.23 8.91
N VAL A 161 13.06 2.48 9.36
CA VAL A 161 13.97 2.94 10.41
C VAL A 161 13.15 3.47 11.56
N GLU A 162 13.37 2.95 12.76
CA GLU A 162 12.78 3.51 13.97
C GLU A 162 13.61 4.73 14.37
N LEU A 163 12.97 5.89 14.49
CA LEU A 163 13.61 7.16 14.82
C LEU A 163 13.63 7.39 16.33
N GLY A 164 12.47 7.44 16.94
CA GLY A 164 12.29 7.72 18.37
C GLY A 164 10.82 7.74 18.74
N THR A 165 10.46 8.53 19.73
CA THR A 165 9.10 8.71 20.19
C THR A 165 8.60 10.13 19.94
N ARG A 166 7.29 10.28 19.80
CA ARG A 166 6.62 11.57 19.55
C ARG A 166 6.83 12.59 20.69
N GLY A 167 7.00 12.09 21.90
CA GLY A 167 7.19 12.93 23.11
C GLY A 167 8.59 13.50 23.29
N THR A 168 9.53 13.24 22.39
CA THR A 168 10.92 13.67 22.49
C THR A 168 11.38 14.44 21.26
N ASN A 169 12.34 15.34 21.45
CA ASN A 169 13.11 15.88 20.34
C ASN A 169 14.27 14.92 20.06
N GLY A 170 14.69 14.83 18.82
CA GLY A 170 15.83 13.98 18.51
C GLY A 170 16.34 14.13 17.09
N GLU A 171 17.50 13.53 16.91
CA GLU A 171 18.17 13.42 15.63
C GLU A 171 18.72 12.01 15.46
N LYS A 172 18.68 11.49 14.24
CA LYS A 172 19.22 10.18 13.91
C LYS A 172 19.82 10.19 12.52
N GLU A 173 21.05 9.72 12.43
CA GLU A 173 21.73 9.46 11.16
C GLU A 173 21.66 7.98 10.80
N TRP A 174 21.59 7.73 9.48
CA TRP A 174 21.56 6.38 8.91
C TRP A 174 22.51 6.29 7.72
#